data_0ba419d7980bacff43b46ac6337e7793
#
_entry.id   0ba419d7980bacff43b46ac6337e7793
#
_cell.length_a   1.000
_cell.length_b   1.000
_cell.length_c   1.000
_cell.angle_alpha   90.00
_cell.angle_beta   90.00
_cell.angle_gamma   90.00
#
_symmetry.space_group_name_H-M   'P 1'
#
loop_
_entity.id
_entity.type
_entity.pdbx_description
1 polymer ?
#
loop_
_entity_poly.entity_id
_entity_poly.type
_entity_poly.pdbx_seq_one_letter_code
_entity_poly.pdbx_strand_id
1 'polypeptide(L)'
;MHLAREVMLKSALTAPLAILRPTLLYGAADPHNGYGPNRFRRLAAAGQEIVLFGEGEEQRDHVLIDDVAEIVRRVLMHRSRGVLNVATGSVHSFRNIAERIAAIYDPPVPVRGTPRQGPMPHGGYRPFDSAASQQAFPDFRYTDLATGLAKAKAEQSRQM
;
A
#
# COMPACT_ATOMS: atom_id res chain seq x y z
N MET A 1 13.16 -14.95 0.69
CA MET A 1 12.44 -15.59 1.81
C MET A 1 10.95 -15.84 1.52
N HIS A 2 10.19 -14.92 0.94
CA HIS A 2 8.75 -15.16 0.69
C HIS A 2 8.49 -16.33 -0.27
N LEU A 3 9.22 -16.40 -1.38
CA LEU A 3 9.05 -17.48 -2.36
C LEU A 3 9.29 -18.87 -1.76
N ALA A 4 10.30 -19.01 -0.90
CA ALA A 4 10.57 -20.29 -0.22
C ALA A 4 9.39 -20.71 0.67
N ARG A 5 8.77 -19.78 1.41
CA ARG A 5 7.56 -20.07 2.20
C ARG A 5 6.41 -20.53 1.33
N GLU A 6 6.18 -19.90 0.19
CA GLU A 6 5.13 -20.31 -0.74
C GLU A 6 5.35 -21.71 -1.29
N VAL A 7 6.60 -22.05 -1.67
CA VAL A 7 6.98 -23.40 -2.13
C VAL A 7 6.76 -24.43 -1.03
N MET A 8 7.20 -24.14 0.19
CA MET A 8 7.01 -25.04 1.34
C MET A 8 5.51 -25.27 1.63
N LEU A 9 4.69 -24.22 1.62
CA LEU A 9 3.25 -24.35 1.84
C LEU A 9 2.58 -25.19 0.74
N LYS A 10 2.94 -24.95 -0.51
CA LYS A 10 2.40 -25.72 -1.66
C LYS A 10 2.77 -27.20 -1.60
N SER A 11 3.97 -27.54 -1.09
CA SER A 11 4.42 -28.92 -0.99
C SER A 11 3.88 -29.66 0.25
N ALA A 12 3.56 -28.92 1.32
CA ALA A 12 3.13 -29.51 2.59
C ALA A 12 1.60 -29.61 2.74
N LEU A 13 0.84 -28.77 2.03
CA LEU A 13 -0.63 -28.71 2.19
C LEU A 13 -1.36 -29.47 1.09
N THR A 14 -2.27 -30.34 1.51
CA THR A 14 -3.24 -31.02 0.64
C THR A 14 -4.55 -30.21 0.54
N ALA A 15 -4.78 -29.29 1.48
CA ALA A 15 -5.95 -28.41 1.49
C ALA A 15 -5.89 -27.36 0.37
N PRO A 16 -7.04 -26.82 -0.06
CA PRO A 16 -7.07 -25.68 -0.97
C PRO A 16 -6.24 -24.50 -0.44
N LEU A 17 -5.28 -24.02 -1.23
CA LEU A 17 -4.37 -22.92 -0.85
C LEU A 17 -4.55 -21.76 -1.79
N ALA A 18 -4.86 -20.60 -1.22
CA ALA A 18 -4.78 -19.30 -1.88
C ALA A 18 -3.60 -18.50 -1.29
N ILE A 19 -2.76 -17.95 -2.15
CA ILE A 19 -1.62 -17.11 -1.78
C ILE A 19 -1.90 -15.71 -2.26
N LEU A 20 -2.03 -14.78 -1.33
CA LEU A 20 -2.22 -13.37 -1.63
C LEU A 20 -0.88 -12.62 -1.48
N ARG A 21 -0.53 -11.85 -2.49
CA ARG A 21 0.70 -11.03 -2.54
C ARG A 21 0.31 -9.56 -2.58
N PRO A 22 0.02 -8.93 -1.44
CA PRO A 22 -0.29 -7.51 -1.41
C PRO A 22 0.96 -6.69 -1.74
N THR A 23 0.73 -5.56 -2.40
CA THR A 23 1.73 -4.51 -2.59
C THR A 23 1.94 -3.71 -1.30
N LEU A 24 2.41 -2.46 -1.36
CA LEU A 24 2.62 -1.67 -0.15
C LEU A 24 1.27 -1.31 0.50
N LEU A 25 1.11 -1.76 1.75
CA LEU A 25 -0.11 -1.55 2.53
C LEU A 25 -0.11 -0.19 3.22
N TYR A 26 -1.28 0.46 3.24
CA TYR A 26 -1.50 1.63 4.09
C TYR A 26 -2.88 1.57 4.75
N GLY A 27 -3.00 2.25 5.90
CA GLY A 27 -4.23 2.34 6.68
C GLY A 27 -3.98 2.98 8.05
N ALA A 28 -5.05 3.34 8.75
CA ALA A 28 -4.96 4.06 10.02
C ALA A 28 -4.26 3.27 11.13
N ALA A 29 -4.58 1.98 11.24
CA ALA A 29 -4.13 1.10 12.32
C ALA A 29 -2.77 0.40 12.05
N ASP A 30 -1.98 0.85 11.04
CA ASP A 30 -0.68 0.25 10.77
C ASP A 30 0.26 0.37 11.99
N PRO A 31 0.77 -0.75 12.55
CA PRO A 31 1.67 -0.72 13.69
C PRO A 31 3.11 -0.33 13.32
N HIS A 32 3.45 -0.39 12.03
CA HIS A 32 4.78 -0.10 11.53
C HIS A 32 4.88 1.35 11.06
N ASN A 33 5.88 2.07 11.47
CA ASN A 33 6.15 3.43 11.01
C ASN A 33 7.03 3.42 9.75
N GLY A 34 6.72 2.51 8.79
CA GLY A 34 7.46 2.37 7.54
C GLY A 34 7.33 3.61 6.65
N TYR A 35 8.38 3.90 5.87
CA TYR A 35 8.41 5.01 4.92
C TYR A 35 7.28 4.87 3.89
N GLY A 36 6.56 5.97 3.69
CA GLY A 36 5.41 6.05 2.77
C GLY A 36 4.16 6.61 3.45
N PRO A 37 2.96 6.28 2.96
CA PRO A 37 1.69 6.90 3.39
C PRO A 37 1.48 6.91 4.90
N ASN A 38 1.78 5.81 5.58
CA ASN A 38 1.56 5.69 7.02
C ASN A 38 2.45 6.63 7.84
N ARG A 39 3.75 6.69 7.52
CA ARG A 39 4.69 7.61 8.17
C ARG A 39 4.36 9.07 7.84
N PHE A 40 4.10 9.36 6.56
CA PHE A 40 3.80 10.72 6.12
C PHE A 40 2.56 11.27 6.82
N ARG A 41 1.52 10.45 6.95
CA ARG A 41 0.31 10.82 7.68
C ARG A 41 0.58 11.11 9.16
N ARG A 42 1.43 10.31 9.84
CA ARG A 42 1.79 10.56 11.24
C ARG A 42 2.58 11.84 11.41
N LEU A 43 3.53 12.12 10.51
CA LEU A 43 4.28 13.37 10.51
C LEU A 43 3.33 14.56 10.32
N ALA A 44 2.47 14.51 9.33
CA ALA A 44 1.49 15.56 9.06
C ALA A 44 0.52 15.78 10.23
N ALA A 45 0.04 14.71 10.87
CA ALA A 45 -0.81 14.80 12.05
C ALA A 45 -0.10 15.45 13.26
N ALA A 46 1.23 15.32 13.34
CA ALA A 46 2.05 15.95 14.35
C ALA A 46 2.53 17.36 13.96
N GLY A 47 2.08 17.92 12.83
CA GLY A 47 2.54 19.21 12.31
C GLY A 47 4.01 19.23 11.88
N GLN A 48 4.59 18.05 11.60
CA GLN A 48 6.00 17.88 11.26
C GLN A 48 6.23 17.83 9.77
N GLU A 49 7.38 18.32 9.30
CA GLU A 49 7.83 18.24 7.93
C GLU A 49 7.92 16.78 7.45
N ILE A 50 7.47 16.53 6.21
CA ILE A 50 7.66 15.25 5.54
C ILE A 50 8.97 15.30 4.76
N VAL A 51 9.97 14.54 5.19
CA VAL A 51 11.28 14.44 4.54
C VAL A 51 11.32 13.20 3.65
N LEU A 52 11.63 13.39 2.37
CA LEU A 52 11.68 12.35 1.35
C LEU A 52 13.10 11.85 1.10
N PHE A 53 13.23 10.57 0.75
CA PHE A 53 14.46 10.03 0.19
C PHE A 53 14.59 10.46 -1.27
N GLY A 54 15.72 11.08 -1.66
CA GLY A 54 15.83 11.76 -2.93
C GLY A 54 14.77 12.87 -3.03
N GLU A 55 14.24 13.07 -4.22
CA GLU A 55 13.10 13.96 -4.44
C GLU A 55 11.73 13.25 -4.29
N GLY A 56 11.73 12.01 -3.79
CA GLY A 56 10.53 11.19 -3.68
C GLY A 56 10.03 10.68 -5.03
N GLU A 57 10.91 10.59 -5.99
CA GLU A 57 10.63 10.21 -7.38
C GLU A 57 10.31 8.73 -7.57
N GLU A 58 10.67 7.90 -6.61
CA GLU A 58 10.40 6.47 -6.62
C GLU A 58 8.90 6.16 -6.64
N GLN A 59 8.46 5.34 -7.58
CA GLN A 59 7.06 5.03 -7.83
C GLN A 59 6.71 3.62 -7.36
N ARG A 60 5.60 3.51 -6.62
CA ARG A 60 5.09 2.25 -6.05
C ARG A 60 3.57 2.20 -6.14
N ASP A 61 3.06 0.99 -6.23
CA ASP A 61 1.65 0.70 -6.02
C ASP A 61 1.38 0.58 -4.50
N HIS A 62 0.31 1.21 -4.05
CA HIS A 62 -0.11 1.21 -2.65
C HIS A 62 -1.58 0.80 -2.55
N VAL A 63 -1.89 -0.15 -1.69
CA VAL A 63 -3.23 -0.67 -1.49
C VAL A 63 -3.73 -0.38 -0.07
N LEU A 64 -4.98 0.06 0.04
CA LEU A 64 -5.64 0.26 1.34
C LEU A 64 -5.85 -1.08 2.03
N ILE A 65 -5.59 -1.14 3.34
CA ILE A 65 -5.73 -2.39 4.11
C ILE A 65 -7.14 -2.96 4.05
N ASP A 66 -8.17 -2.11 3.97
CA ASP A 66 -9.56 -2.54 3.88
C ASP A 66 -9.87 -3.27 2.57
N ASP A 67 -9.26 -2.83 1.47
CA ASP A 67 -9.36 -3.52 0.19
C ASP A 67 -8.73 -4.91 0.24
N VAL A 68 -7.61 -5.02 0.95
CA VAL A 68 -6.96 -6.32 1.17
C VAL A 68 -7.86 -7.22 2.02
N ALA A 69 -8.46 -6.68 3.09
CA ALA A 69 -9.39 -7.43 3.94
C ALA A 69 -10.61 -7.92 3.14
N GLU A 70 -11.16 -7.10 2.25
CA GLU A 70 -12.27 -7.48 1.37
C GLU A 70 -11.86 -8.57 0.38
N ILE A 71 -10.66 -8.48 -0.22
CA ILE A 71 -10.15 -9.55 -1.09
C ILE A 71 -9.97 -10.85 -0.30
N VAL A 72 -9.43 -10.81 0.92
CA VAL A 72 -9.32 -11.99 1.79
C VAL A 72 -10.69 -12.60 2.05
N ARG A 73 -11.69 -11.79 2.40
CA ARG A 73 -13.07 -12.24 2.62
C ARG A 73 -13.63 -12.94 1.36
N ARG A 74 -13.45 -12.36 0.17
CA ARG A 74 -13.90 -12.95 -1.10
C ARG A 74 -13.22 -14.27 -1.40
N VAL A 75 -11.90 -14.34 -1.24
CA VAL A 75 -11.11 -15.56 -1.42
C VAL A 75 -11.61 -16.68 -0.52
N LEU A 76 -11.92 -16.40 0.74
CA LEU A 76 -12.45 -17.38 1.69
C LEU A 76 -13.87 -17.84 1.30
N MET A 77 -14.76 -16.88 0.99
CA MET A 77 -16.15 -17.18 0.62
C MET A 77 -16.25 -18.03 -0.65
N HIS A 78 -15.41 -17.75 -1.63
CA HIS A 78 -15.36 -18.49 -2.90
C HIS A 78 -14.45 -19.72 -2.87
N ARG A 79 -13.78 -19.99 -1.72
CA ARG A 79 -12.79 -21.08 -1.61
C ARG A 79 -11.76 -21.07 -2.73
N SER A 80 -11.31 -19.87 -3.10
CA SER A 80 -10.39 -19.62 -4.20
C SER A 80 -9.05 -20.34 -3.98
N ARG A 81 -8.38 -20.70 -5.09
CA ARG A 81 -7.07 -21.36 -5.08
C ARG A 81 -6.10 -20.62 -6.00
N GLY A 82 -4.81 -20.77 -5.74
CA GLY A 82 -3.77 -20.22 -6.59
C GLY A 82 -3.07 -19.00 -6.00
N VAL A 83 -2.49 -18.18 -6.85
CA VAL A 83 -1.71 -17.00 -6.44
C VAL A 83 -2.36 -15.74 -7.01
N LEU A 84 -2.52 -14.72 -6.18
CA LEU A 84 -3.14 -13.46 -6.56
C LEU A 84 -2.29 -12.28 -6.08
N ASN A 85 -1.91 -11.39 -6.99
CA ASN A 85 -1.40 -10.08 -6.61
C ASN A 85 -2.57 -9.21 -6.13
N VAL A 86 -2.47 -8.68 -4.92
CA VAL A 86 -3.43 -7.71 -4.39
C VAL A 86 -2.84 -6.32 -4.56
N ALA A 87 -3.11 -5.74 -5.73
CA ALA A 87 -2.50 -4.50 -6.21
C ALA A 87 -3.53 -3.69 -6.99
N THR A 88 -3.44 -2.37 -6.89
CA THR A 88 -4.39 -1.47 -7.56
C THR A 88 -4.15 -1.37 -9.07
N GLY A 89 -2.92 -1.68 -9.51
CA GLY A 89 -2.46 -1.45 -10.89
C GLY A 89 -2.04 0.00 -11.15
N SER A 90 -2.10 0.86 -10.13
CA SER A 90 -1.74 2.28 -10.22
C SER A 90 -0.50 2.58 -9.39
N VAL A 91 0.50 3.21 -9.99
CA VAL A 91 1.72 3.61 -9.28
C VAL A 91 1.74 5.12 -9.04
N HIS A 92 2.21 5.51 -7.86
CA HIS A 92 2.37 6.90 -7.45
C HIS A 92 3.76 7.12 -6.89
N SER A 93 4.35 8.29 -7.17
CA SER A 93 5.62 8.66 -6.54
C SER A 93 5.42 8.97 -5.06
N PHE A 94 6.45 8.73 -4.24
CA PHE A 94 6.39 9.11 -2.83
C PHE A 94 6.19 10.61 -2.64
N ARG A 95 6.70 11.46 -3.57
CA ARG A 95 6.41 12.89 -3.58
C ARG A 95 4.92 13.17 -3.76
N ASN A 96 4.29 12.59 -4.78
CA ASN A 96 2.85 12.76 -5.00
C ASN A 96 2.01 12.33 -3.78
N ILE A 97 2.38 11.22 -3.16
CA ILE A 97 1.72 10.74 -1.94
C ILE A 97 1.91 11.72 -0.77
N ALA A 98 3.14 12.21 -0.56
CA ALA A 98 3.45 13.14 0.52
C ALA A 98 2.70 14.46 0.36
N GLU A 99 2.69 15.03 -0.85
CA GLU A 99 1.99 16.29 -1.17
C GLU A 99 0.48 16.15 -0.97
N ARG A 100 -0.13 15.04 -1.41
CA ARG A 100 -1.54 14.75 -1.15
C ARG A 100 -1.84 14.65 0.35
N ILE A 101 -0.97 13.97 1.10
CA ILE A 101 -1.12 13.88 2.56
C ILE A 101 -0.96 15.24 3.20
N ALA A 102 0.07 16.00 2.86
CA ALA A 102 0.27 17.34 3.43
C ALA A 102 -0.95 18.24 3.20
N ALA A 103 -1.53 18.21 2.00
CA ALA A 103 -2.67 19.05 1.62
C ALA A 103 -3.99 18.73 2.35
N ILE A 104 -4.15 17.52 2.90
CA ILE A 104 -5.38 17.18 3.64
C ILE A 104 -5.32 17.57 5.12
N TYR A 105 -4.19 18.12 5.62
CA TYR A 105 -4.06 18.66 6.99
C TYR A 105 -4.13 20.18 6.96
N ASP A 106 -4.58 20.78 8.06
CA ASP A 106 -4.69 22.23 8.24
C ASP A 106 -4.00 22.63 9.56
N PRO A 107 -2.93 23.45 9.50
CA PRO A 107 -2.25 23.91 8.27
C PRO A 107 -1.51 22.77 7.55
N PRO A 108 -1.28 22.90 6.22
CA PRO A 108 -0.48 21.94 5.47
C PRO A 108 0.97 21.93 5.97
N VAL A 109 1.57 20.73 6.01
CA VAL A 109 2.97 20.59 6.41
C VAL A 109 3.93 20.69 5.21
N PRO A 110 5.17 21.17 5.39
CA PRO A 110 6.17 21.18 4.33
C PRO A 110 6.54 19.77 3.88
N VAL A 111 6.85 19.64 2.57
CA VAL A 111 7.39 18.41 1.97
C VAL A 111 8.74 18.73 1.35
N ARG A 112 9.81 18.09 1.82
CA ARG A 112 11.17 18.37 1.37
C ARG A 112 11.89 17.10 0.92
N GLY A 113 12.57 17.17 -0.23
CA GLY A 113 13.51 16.17 -0.68
C GLY A 113 14.84 16.23 0.05
N THR A 114 15.61 15.15 -0.04
CA THR A 114 17.00 15.07 0.41
C THR A 114 17.88 14.49 -0.67
N PRO A 115 19.18 14.85 -0.72
CA PRO A 115 20.08 14.21 -1.67
C PRO A 115 20.02 12.68 -1.55
N ARG A 116 19.82 12.00 -2.68
CA ARG A 116 19.77 10.54 -2.71
C ARG A 116 21.16 9.98 -2.44
N GLN A 117 21.21 8.98 -1.56
CA GLN A 117 22.41 8.19 -1.32
C GLN A 117 22.21 6.78 -1.90
N GLY A 118 23.09 6.40 -2.82
CA GLY A 118 23.07 5.10 -3.48
C GLY A 118 22.03 4.93 -4.60
N PRO A 119 21.96 3.75 -5.19
CA PRO A 119 21.09 3.45 -6.31
C PRO A 119 19.61 3.43 -5.88
N MET A 120 18.74 3.80 -6.82
CA MET A 120 17.29 3.74 -6.58
C MET A 120 16.81 2.29 -6.55
N PRO A 121 16.13 1.84 -5.48
CA PRO A 121 15.61 0.49 -5.40
C PRO A 121 14.69 0.17 -6.59
N HIS A 122 14.87 -1.02 -7.18
CA HIS A 122 14.08 -1.49 -8.32
C HIS A 122 14.03 -0.52 -9.52
N GLY A 123 15.10 0.24 -9.76
CA GLY A 123 15.12 1.24 -10.84
C GLY A 123 14.11 2.38 -10.67
N GLY A 124 13.56 2.57 -9.48
CA GLY A 124 12.61 3.65 -9.17
C GLY A 124 11.16 3.39 -9.58
N TYR A 125 10.86 2.32 -10.30
CA TYR A 125 9.52 2.00 -10.78
C TYR A 125 9.19 0.53 -10.53
N ARG A 126 8.14 0.26 -9.74
CA ARG A 126 7.72 -1.10 -9.43
C ARG A 126 6.20 -1.25 -9.50
N PRO A 127 5.66 -1.45 -10.70
CA PRO A 127 4.27 -1.78 -10.89
C PRO A 127 4.00 -3.23 -10.51
N PHE A 128 2.73 -3.55 -10.30
CA PHE A 128 2.26 -4.92 -10.14
C PHE A 128 1.14 -5.19 -11.15
N ASP A 129 1.14 -6.39 -11.71
CA ASP A 129 0.06 -6.84 -12.56
C ASP A 129 -1.16 -7.19 -11.68
N SER A 130 -2.25 -6.46 -11.87
CA SER A 130 -3.53 -6.65 -11.19
C SER A 130 -4.56 -7.43 -12.03
N ALA A 131 -4.23 -7.87 -13.24
CA ALA A 131 -5.18 -8.50 -14.16
C ALA A 131 -5.86 -9.73 -13.55
N ALA A 132 -5.09 -10.58 -12.85
CA ALA A 132 -5.64 -11.77 -12.20
C ALA A 132 -6.66 -11.42 -11.10
N SER A 133 -6.45 -10.33 -10.33
CA SER A 133 -7.41 -9.90 -9.31
C SER A 133 -8.69 -9.32 -9.92
N GLN A 134 -8.56 -8.58 -11.00
CA GLN A 134 -9.70 -8.03 -11.74
C GLN A 134 -10.52 -9.14 -12.41
N GLN A 135 -9.86 -10.18 -12.94
CA GLN A 135 -10.53 -11.33 -13.52
C GLN A 135 -11.23 -12.20 -12.47
N ALA A 136 -10.60 -12.41 -11.31
CA ALA A 136 -11.16 -13.20 -10.22
C ALA A 136 -12.37 -12.52 -9.55
N PHE A 137 -12.35 -11.19 -9.47
CA PHE A 137 -13.38 -10.38 -8.82
C PHE A 137 -13.77 -9.16 -9.68
N PRO A 138 -14.49 -9.36 -10.79
CA PRO A 138 -14.75 -8.32 -11.78
C PRO A 138 -15.67 -7.20 -11.27
N ASP A 139 -16.42 -7.44 -10.20
CA ASP A 139 -17.27 -6.48 -9.50
C ASP A 139 -16.52 -5.69 -8.41
N PHE A 140 -15.31 -6.09 -8.06
CA PHE A 140 -14.50 -5.39 -7.05
C PHE A 140 -13.74 -4.22 -7.67
N ARG A 141 -13.71 -3.11 -6.95
CA ARG A 141 -12.91 -1.93 -7.30
C ARG A 141 -12.05 -1.53 -6.12
N TYR A 142 -10.76 -1.39 -6.37
CA TYR A 142 -9.84 -0.85 -5.37
C TYR A 142 -10.16 0.61 -5.08
N THR A 143 -10.03 0.99 -3.82
CA THR A 143 -10.15 2.38 -3.39
C THR A 143 -9.02 3.21 -4.04
N ASP A 144 -9.36 4.32 -4.68
CA ASP A 144 -8.35 5.23 -5.21
C ASP A 144 -7.53 5.87 -4.09
N LEU A 145 -6.31 6.29 -4.44
CA LEU A 145 -5.35 6.79 -3.45
C LEU A 145 -5.91 7.98 -2.65
N ALA A 146 -6.58 8.94 -3.29
CA ALA A 146 -7.06 10.15 -2.61
C ALA A 146 -8.12 9.80 -1.57
N THR A 147 -9.10 9.00 -1.96
CA THR A 147 -10.16 8.49 -1.07
C THR A 147 -9.58 7.68 0.09
N GLY A 148 -8.63 6.78 -0.19
CA GLY A 148 -8.00 5.96 0.84
C GLY A 148 -7.18 6.77 1.84
N LEU A 149 -6.44 7.78 1.40
CA LEU A 149 -5.68 8.68 2.29
C LEU A 149 -6.62 9.50 3.18
N ALA A 150 -7.70 10.05 2.63
CA ALA A 150 -8.71 10.78 3.39
C ALA A 150 -9.38 9.89 4.45
N LYS A 151 -9.73 8.64 4.08
CA LYS A 151 -10.28 7.65 5.00
C LYS A 151 -9.30 7.34 6.14
N ALA A 152 -8.04 7.04 5.83
CA ALA A 152 -7.03 6.74 6.83
C ALA A 152 -6.80 7.91 7.81
N LYS A 153 -6.86 9.18 7.33
CA LYS A 153 -6.83 10.37 8.21
C LYS A 153 -8.03 10.40 9.15
N ALA A 154 -9.25 10.25 8.61
CA ALA A 154 -10.48 10.33 9.40
C ALA A 154 -10.53 9.24 10.50
N GLU A 155 -10.05 8.04 10.22
CA GLU A 155 -9.96 6.94 11.18
C GLU A 155 -8.92 7.22 12.29
N GLN A 156 -7.77 7.80 11.93
CA GLN A 156 -6.76 8.20 12.92
C GLN A 156 -7.31 9.21 13.92
N SER A 157 -8.08 10.20 13.44
CA SER A 157 -8.66 11.22 14.31
C SER A 157 -9.68 10.66 15.31
N ARG A 158 -10.24 9.48 15.07
CA ARG A 158 -11.17 8.80 15.99
C ARG A 158 -10.45 7.97 17.07
N GLN A 159 -9.17 7.67 16.87
CA GLN A 159 -8.36 6.86 17.79
C GLN A 159 -7.54 7.70 18.77
N MET A 160 -7.47 9.00 18.56
CA MET A 160 -6.84 10.00 19.44
C MET A 160 -7.87 10.63 20.38
#